data_505fa6b00489bfe5380673ac77e11b8d
#
_entry.id   505fa6b00489bfe5380673ac77e11b8d
#
_cell.length_a   1.000
_cell.length_b   1.000
_cell.length_c   1.000
_cell.angle_alpha   90.00
_cell.angle_beta   90.00
_cell.angle_gamma   90.00
#
_symmetry.space_group_name_H-M   'P 1'
#
loop_
_entity.id
_entity.type
_entity.pdbx_description
1 polymer ?
#
loop_
_entity_poly.entity_id
_entity_poly.type
_entity_poly.pdbx_seq_one_letter_code
_entity_poly.pdbx_strand_id
1 'polypeptide(L)'
;MSRAADRPRPNPVWLLVVVAMIGLALAGPVIIVRDRLADRVATPSAVEGARPAAPPAGAAGGTVRMAGLAFAPGTLTVARGSTVVFDNDDTAPHTVTARSGGVDSGVLDPGRQFSVTATGGFDYFCSIHPSMTAKIVVTG
;
A
#
# COMPACT_ATOMS: atom_id res chain seq x y z
N MET A 1 -3.96 48.88 17.52
CA MET A 1 -2.53 48.99 17.88
C MET A 1 -1.91 47.61 17.70
N SER A 2 -1.44 47.31 16.48
CA SER A 2 -0.83 46.00 16.13
C SER A 2 0.68 46.07 16.40
N ARG A 3 1.17 45.20 17.29
CA ARG A 3 2.61 45.00 17.49
C ARG A 3 3.15 44.14 16.34
N ALA A 4 3.94 44.78 15.46
CA ALA A 4 4.76 44.08 14.47
C ALA A 4 5.81 43.22 15.21
N ALA A 5 5.81 41.93 14.95
CA ALA A 5 6.82 41.02 15.47
C ALA A 5 8.18 41.34 14.84
N ASP A 6 9.11 41.81 15.67
CA ASP A 6 10.51 42.07 15.34
C ASP A 6 11.19 40.73 15.00
N ARG A 7 11.50 40.49 13.72
CA ARG A 7 12.28 39.33 13.29
C ARG A 7 13.76 39.61 13.50
N PRO A 8 14.49 38.81 14.29
CA PRO A 8 15.92 39.03 14.47
C PRO A 8 16.66 38.92 13.12
N ARG A 9 17.47 39.90 12.81
CA ARG A 9 18.34 39.95 11.63
C ARG A 9 19.47 38.93 11.81
N PRO A 10 19.77 38.08 10.83
CA PRO A 10 20.91 37.18 10.92
C PRO A 10 22.21 37.98 11.01
N ASN A 11 23.04 37.66 12.00
CA ASN A 11 24.31 38.32 12.21
C ASN A 11 25.32 37.91 11.10
N PRO A 12 26.18 38.84 10.66
CA PRO A 12 27.08 38.59 9.53
C PRO A 12 28.09 37.45 9.77
N VAL A 13 28.32 37.08 11.02
CA VAL A 13 29.19 35.96 11.38
C VAL A 13 28.64 34.61 10.93
N TRP A 14 27.30 34.46 10.89
CA TRP A 14 26.67 33.19 10.43
C TRP A 14 26.83 32.97 8.92
N LEU A 15 26.81 34.08 8.16
CA LEU A 15 27.01 34.01 6.69
C LEU A 15 28.45 33.63 6.32
N LEU A 16 29.44 34.04 7.11
CA LEU A 16 30.84 33.68 6.88
C LEU A 16 31.14 32.21 7.19
N VAL A 17 30.47 31.61 8.18
CA VAL A 17 30.62 30.19 8.51
C VAL A 17 30.02 29.29 7.43
N VAL A 18 28.87 29.69 6.86
CA VAL A 18 28.23 28.91 5.77
C VAL A 18 29.06 28.93 4.49
N VAL A 19 29.67 30.07 4.16
CA VAL A 19 30.54 30.19 2.95
C VAL A 19 31.85 29.44 3.13
N ALA A 20 32.41 29.37 4.35
CA ALA A 20 33.64 28.61 4.62
C ALA A 20 33.45 27.10 4.54
N MET A 21 32.22 26.59 4.88
CA MET A 21 31.90 25.15 4.78
C MET A 21 31.68 24.67 3.33
N ILE A 22 31.27 25.55 2.42
CA ILE A 22 31.03 25.21 1.00
C ILE A 22 32.36 25.20 0.21
N GLY A 23 33.38 25.91 0.67
CA GLY A 23 34.67 26.03 -0.03
C GLY A 23 35.66 24.86 0.17
N LEU A 24 35.43 23.95 1.13
CA LEU A 24 36.36 22.90 1.49
C LEU A 24 36.05 21.52 0.86
N ALA A 25 35.01 21.43 0.03
CA ALA A 25 34.54 20.14 -0.55
C ALA A 25 35.06 19.87 -1.99
N LEU A 26 35.97 20.69 -2.54
CA LEU A 26 36.40 20.54 -3.95
C LEU A 26 37.88 20.20 -4.17
N ALA A 27 38.58 19.67 -3.19
CA ALA A 27 39.99 19.24 -3.37
C ALA A 27 40.19 17.82 -2.85
N GLY A 28 39.56 16.81 -3.52
CA GLY A 28 39.90 15.41 -3.36
C GLY A 28 40.57 14.89 -4.62
N PRO A 29 41.65 14.05 -4.51
CA PRO A 29 42.44 13.59 -5.66
C PRO A 29 41.59 12.67 -6.55
N VAL A 30 41.57 12.95 -7.85
CA VAL A 30 41.07 12.05 -8.89
C VAL A 30 41.99 10.84 -8.96
N ILE A 31 41.63 9.74 -8.34
CA ILE A 31 42.23 8.44 -8.56
C ILE A 31 41.56 7.83 -9.78
N ILE A 32 42.20 7.91 -10.93
CA ILE A 32 41.81 7.16 -12.12
C ILE A 32 42.23 5.71 -11.90
N VAL A 33 41.37 4.88 -11.38
CA VAL A 33 41.55 3.43 -11.49
C VAL A 33 40.82 3.00 -12.76
N ARG A 34 41.59 2.85 -13.83
CA ARG A 34 41.18 2.04 -14.97
C ARG A 34 41.30 0.60 -14.52
N ASP A 35 40.23 -0.04 -14.19
CA ASP A 35 40.21 -1.47 -14.29
C ASP A 35 38.90 -1.96 -14.88
N ARG A 36 39.11 -2.87 -15.80
CA ARG A 36 38.12 -3.55 -16.60
C ARG A 36 37.27 -4.44 -15.68
N LEU A 37 35.99 -4.34 -15.81
CA LEU A 37 35.10 -5.50 -15.83
C LEU A 37 33.71 -4.99 -16.26
N ALA A 38 33.40 -5.22 -17.52
CA ALA A 38 32.05 -5.34 -17.97
C ALA A 38 31.39 -6.38 -17.06
N ASP A 39 30.31 -6.05 -16.46
CA ASP A 39 29.13 -6.82 -16.26
C ASP A 39 28.39 -6.37 -15.00
N ARG A 40 27.11 -6.22 -15.22
CA ARG A 40 26.07 -6.01 -14.23
C ARG A 40 25.86 -4.57 -13.78
N VAL A 41 25.41 -3.76 -14.73
CA VAL A 41 24.49 -2.70 -14.41
C VAL A 41 23.19 -3.37 -13.92
N ALA A 42 23.18 -3.74 -12.65
CA ALA A 42 21.93 -3.90 -11.94
C ALA A 42 21.39 -2.49 -11.72
N THR A 43 20.50 -2.06 -12.59
CA THR A 43 19.64 -0.92 -12.29
C THR A 43 19.00 -1.18 -10.93
N PRO A 44 19.08 -0.24 -9.95
CA PRO A 44 18.22 -0.34 -8.81
C PRO A 44 16.79 -0.23 -9.34
N SER A 45 16.11 -1.37 -9.38
CA SER A 45 14.67 -1.39 -9.55
C SER A 45 14.09 -0.44 -8.52
N ALA A 46 13.44 0.60 -9.01
CA ALA A 46 12.52 1.37 -8.21
C ALA A 46 11.76 0.39 -7.34
N VAL A 47 11.71 0.65 -6.04
CA VAL A 47 10.80 -0.01 -5.12
C VAL A 47 9.40 0.43 -5.56
N GLU A 48 8.94 -0.20 -6.62
CA GLU A 48 7.55 -0.21 -7.01
C GLU A 48 6.83 -0.84 -5.84
N GLY A 49 5.99 -0.05 -5.18
CA GLY A 49 5.29 -0.44 -3.98
C GLY A 49 4.70 -1.83 -4.19
N ALA A 50 5.16 -2.78 -3.38
CA ALA A 50 4.82 -4.18 -3.52
C ALA A 50 3.30 -4.32 -3.54
N ARG A 51 2.73 -4.45 -4.75
CA ARG A 51 1.40 -5.00 -4.91
C ARG A 51 1.44 -6.36 -4.23
N PRO A 52 0.60 -6.63 -3.23
CA PRO A 52 0.59 -7.92 -2.58
C PRO A 52 0.53 -9.00 -3.67
N ALA A 53 1.45 -9.96 -3.62
CA ALA A 53 1.50 -11.04 -4.57
C ALA A 53 0.11 -11.68 -4.67
N ALA A 54 -0.36 -11.88 -5.90
CA ALA A 54 -1.57 -12.65 -6.13
C ALA A 54 -1.45 -14.00 -5.39
N PRO A 55 -2.47 -14.43 -4.65
CA PRO A 55 -2.42 -15.70 -3.93
C PRO A 55 -2.15 -16.84 -4.93
N PRO A 56 -1.45 -17.92 -4.53
CA PRO A 56 -1.18 -19.04 -5.39
C PRO A 56 -2.50 -19.60 -5.93
N ALA A 57 -2.52 -19.95 -7.23
CA ALA A 57 -3.65 -20.54 -7.92
C ALA A 57 -3.96 -21.93 -7.34
N GLY A 58 -4.69 -21.95 -6.23
CA GLY A 58 -5.28 -23.16 -5.65
C GLY A 58 -6.78 -23.09 -5.83
N ALA A 59 -7.39 -24.16 -6.32
CA ALA A 59 -8.82 -24.36 -6.59
C ALA A 59 -9.60 -23.10 -7.03
N ALA A 60 -10.40 -23.19 -8.09
CA ALA A 60 -11.13 -22.06 -8.67
C ALA A 60 -11.85 -21.24 -7.59
N GLY A 61 -11.21 -20.18 -7.16
CA GLY A 61 -11.76 -19.18 -6.25
C GLY A 61 -12.56 -18.14 -7.02
N GLY A 62 -12.96 -17.08 -6.35
CA GLY A 62 -13.67 -15.97 -6.97
C GLY A 62 -13.13 -14.65 -6.51
N THR A 63 -13.45 -13.60 -7.25
CA THR A 63 -13.13 -12.23 -6.87
C THR A 63 -14.41 -11.49 -6.52
N VAL A 64 -14.37 -10.78 -5.39
CA VAL A 64 -15.38 -9.80 -4.98
C VAL A 64 -14.78 -8.43 -5.15
N ARG A 65 -15.43 -7.58 -5.95
CA ARG A 65 -15.03 -6.19 -6.12
C ARG A 65 -15.80 -5.29 -5.17
N MET A 66 -15.14 -4.28 -4.65
CA MET A 66 -15.75 -3.19 -3.91
C MET A 66 -15.76 -1.97 -4.82
N ALA A 67 -16.95 -1.54 -5.22
CA ALA A 67 -17.14 -0.38 -6.09
C ALA A 67 -18.51 0.25 -5.85
N GLY A 68 -18.57 1.58 -5.84
CA GLY A 68 -19.81 2.32 -5.64
C GLY A 68 -20.49 2.00 -4.31
N LEU A 69 -19.70 1.81 -3.24
CA LEU A 69 -20.17 1.45 -1.90
C LEU A 69 -20.95 0.11 -1.85
N ALA A 70 -20.56 -0.84 -2.68
CA ALA A 70 -21.16 -2.18 -2.73
C ALA A 70 -20.12 -3.27 -2.95
N PHE A 71 -20.41 -4.49 -2.48
CA PHE A 71 -19.68 -5.70 -2.86
C PHE A 71 -20.33 -6.34 -4.08
N ALA A 72 -19.54 -6.68 -5.09
CA ALA A 72 -19.99 -7.31 -6.32
C ALA A 72 -19.15 -8.56 -6.66
N PRO A 73 -19.78 -9.77 -6.73
CA PRO A 73 -21.19 -10.06 -6.48
C PRO A 73 -21.54 -10.01 -4.99
N GLY A 74 -22.78 -9.66 -4.66
CA GLY A 74 -23.29 -9.65 -3.27
C GLY A 74 -23.41 -11.06 -2.64
N THR A 75 -23.37 -12.12 -3.47
CA THR A 75 -23.25 -13.52 -3.04
C THR A 75 -22.27 -14.21 -3.97
N LEU A 76 -21.19 -14.76 -3.42
CA LEU A 76 -20.22 -15.53 -4.16
C LEU A 76 -20.23 -16.99 -3.64
N THR A 77 -20.42 -17.93 -4.54
CA THR A 77 -20.36 -19.37 -4.23
C THR A 77 -19.02 -19.94 -4.70
N VAL A 78 -18.31 -20.60 -3.81
CA VAL A 78 -16.99 -21.21 -4.08
C VAL A 78 -16.88 -22.60 -3.45
N ALA A 79 -15.98 -23.44 -3.95
CA ALA A 79 -15.68 -24.71 -3.31
C ALA A 79 -14.89 -24.50 -1.99
N ARG A 80 -15.03 -25.46 -1.06
CA ARG A 80 -14.24 -25.46 0.18
C ARG A 80 -12.73 -25.47 -0.13
N GLY A 81 -11.98 -24.64 0.57
CA GLY A 81 -10.54 -24.50 0.36
C GLY A 81 -10.14 -23.55 -0.78
N SER A 82 -11.10 -23.00 -1.52
CA SER A 82 -10.83 -21.97 -2.54
C SER A 82 -10.33 -20.68 -1.94
N THR A 83 -9.53 -19.95 -2.69
CA THR A 83 -9.13 -18.59 -2.33
C THR A 83 -10.13 -17.58 -2.89
N VAL A 84 -10.70 -16.75 -2.03
CA VAL A 84 -11.52 -15.59 -2.40
C VAL A 84 -10.65 -14.33 -2.32
N VAL A 85 -10.64 -13.54 -3.38
CA VAL A 85 -9.94 -12.25 -3.46
C VAL A 85 -10.96 -11.14 -3.35
N PHE A 86 -10.71 -10.18 -2.48
CA PHE A 86 -11.47 -8.93 -2.36
C PHE A 86 -10.61 -7.81 -2.94
N ASP A 87 -11.15 -7.06 -3.89
CA ASP A 87 -10.45 -6.01 -4.61
C ASP A 87 -11.16 -4.67 -4.41
N ASN A 88 -10.46 -3.67 -3.87
CA ASN A 88 -11.03 -2.34 -3.72
C ASN A 88 -10.83 -1.52 -5.00
N ASP A 89 -11.79 -1.58 -5.89
CA ASP A 89 -11.88 -0.77 -7.12
C ASP A 89 -12.60 0.57 -6.90
N ASP A 90 -12.96 0.90 -5.63
CA ASP A 90 -13.58 2.18 -5.28
C ASP A 90 -12.51 3.26 -5.01
N THR A 91 -12.96 4.51 -4.96
CA THR A 91 -12.13 5.65 -4.52
C THR A 91 -12.15 5.86 -3.01
N ALA A 92 -13.02 5.14 -2.29
CA ALA A 92 -13.15 5.16 -0.84
C ALA A 92 -12.45 3.95 -0.19
N PRO A 93 -11.94 4.06 1.05
CA PRO A 93 -11.45 2.93 1.80
C PRO A 93 -12.61 2.04 2.28
N HIS A 94 -12.38 0.72 2.30
CA HIS A 94 -13.35 -0.28 2.74
C HIS A 94 -12.74 -1.30 3.70
N THR A 95 -13.57 -2.14 4.31
CA THR A 95 -13.14 -3.32 5.07
C THR A 95 -13.94 -4.55 4.64
N VAL A 96 -13.40 -5.72 4.89
CA VAL A 96 -14.10 -7.01 4.79
C VAL A 96 -14.10 -7.63 6.18
N THR A 97 -15.22 -7.54 6.87
CA THR A 97 -15.35 -7.97 8.27
C THR A 97 -16.48 -8.99 8.40
N ALA A 98 -16.15 -10.24 8.76
CA ALA A 98 -17.16 -11.28 8.94
C ALA A 98 -18.00 -11.03 10.21
N ARG A 99 -19.32 -11.20 10.10
CA ARG A 99 -20.24 -11.05 11.24
C ARG A 99 -20.02 -12.10 12.33
N SER A 100 -19.58 -13.28 11.96
CA SER A 100 -19.24 -14.38 12.88
C SER A 100 -17.84 -14.28 13.48
N GLY A 101 -17.04 -13.27 13.11
CA GLY A 101 -15.63 -13.19 13.45
C GLY A 101 -14.75 -14.08 12.57
N GLY A 102 -13.44 -14.08 12.81
CA GLY A 102 -12.46 -14.92 12.12
C GLY A 102 -11.94 -14.36 10.77
N VAL A 103 -12.65 -13.40 10.14
CA VAL A 103 -12.17 -12.69 8.95
C VAL A 103 -12.28 -11.19 9.20
N ASP A 104 -11.15 -10.51 9.11
CA ASP A 104 -11.06 -9.05 9.16
C ASP A 104 -9.87 -8.61 8.30
N SER A 105 -10.14 -7.83 7.28
CA SER A 105 -9.10 -7.32 6.38
C SER A 105 -8.36 -6.10 6.93
N GLY A 106 -8.86 -5.48 8.01
CA GLY A 106 -8.52 -4.10 8.29
C GLY A 106 -8.97 -3.17 7.16
N VAL A 107 -8.42 -1.95 7.15
CA VAL A 107 -8.72 -0.96 6.11
C VAL A 107 -8.01 -1.31 4.81
N LEU A 108 -8.78 -1.40 3.74
CA LEU A 108 -8.31 -1.55 2.36
C LEU A 108 -8.46 -0.22 1.64
N ASP A 109 -7.37 0.46 1.40
CA ASP A 109 -7.33 1.68 0.59
C ASP A 109 -7.67 1.38 -0.88
N PRO A 110 -8.02 2.39 -1.71
CA PRO A 110 -8.21 2.24 -3.16
C PRO A 110 -7.09 1.45 -3.83
N GLY A 111 -7.45 0.45 -4.64
CA GLY A 111 -6.52 -0.44 -5.35
C GLY A 111 -5.85 -1.51 -4.49
N ARG A 112 -6.23 -1.66 -3.21
CA ARG A 112 -5.71 -2.72 -2.33
C ARG A 112 -6.58 -3.97 -2.42
N GLN A 113 -5.94 -5.11 -2.23
CA GLN A 113 -6.57 -6.42 -2.25
C GLN A 113 -6.37 -7.13 -0.92
N PHE A 114 -7.35 -7.96 -0.56
CA PHE A 114 -7.31 -8.89 0.55
C PHE A 114 -7.73 -10.27 0.07
N SER A 115 -7.16 -11.34 0.60
CA SER A 115 -7.55 -12.69 0.24
C SER A 115 -7.75 -13.56 1.46
N VAL A 116 -8.72 -14.49 1.36
CA VAL A 116 -9.05 -15.45 2.41
C VAL A 116 -9.29 -16.82 1.81
N THR A 117 -8.89 -17.89 2.52
CA THR A 117 -9.26 -19.26 2.16
C THR A 117 -10.65 -19.58 2.70
N ALA A 118 -11.57 -19.97 1.82
CA ALA A 118 -12.96 -20.25 2.15
C ALA A 118 -13.09 -21.64 2.80
N THR A 119 -12.95 -21.73 4.12
CA THR A 119 -13.13 -22.98 4.88
C THR A 119 -14.57 -23.19 5.33
N GLY A 120 -15.43 -22.18 5.27
CA GLY A 120 -16.86 -22.19 5.56
C GLY A 120 -17.50 -20.93 5.02
N GLY A 121 -18.83 -20.97 4.81
CA GLY A 121 -19.59 -19.79 4.40
C GLY A 121 -19.70 -18.76 5.52
N PHE A 122 -19.73 -17.47 5.17
CA PHE A 122 -19.91 -16.39 6.13
C PHE A 122 -20.58 -15.16 5.51
N ASP A 123 -21.34 -14.45 6.32
CA ASP A 123 -21.83 -13.11 6.01
C ASP A 123 -20.80 -12.08 6.44
N TYR A 124 -20.60 -11.05 5.63
CA TYR A 124 -19.64 -9.99 5.92
C TYR A 124 -20.18 -8.61 5.56
N PHE A 125 -19.51 -7.59 6.05
CA PHE A 125 -19.87 -6.19 5.85
C PHE A 125 -18.63 -5.31 5.86
N CYS A 126 -18.79 -4.06 5.43
CA CYS A 126 -17.79 -3.01 5.60
C CYS A 126 -18.04 -2.27 6.90
N SER A 127 -17.05 -2.21 7.81
CA SER A 127 -17.21 -1.52 9.10
C SER A 127 -17.23 0.01 8.95
N ILE A 128 -16.69 0.55 7.83
CA ILE A 128 -16.71 1.98 7.50
C ILE A 128 -18.09 2.37 6.91
N HIS A 129 -18.69 1.48 6.10
CA HIS A 129 -19.96 1.67 5.43
C HIS A 129 -20.91 0.51 5.76
N PRO A 130 -21.59 0.50 6.91
CA PRO A 130 -22.33 -0.67 7.42
C PRO A 130 -23.47 -1.16 6.54
N SER A 131 -23.95 -0.35 5.58
CA SER A 131 -24.92 -0.76 4.57
C SER A 131 -24.35 -1.70 3.50
N MET A 132 -23.03 -1.69 3.30
CA MET A 132 -22.34 -2.65 2.42
C MET A 132 -22.30 -4.01 3.07
N THR A 133 -23.10 -4.93 2.58
CA THR A 133 -23.19 -6.30 3.11
C THR A 133 -23.18 -7.32 1.97
N ALA A 134 -22.59 -8.49 2.21
CA ALA A 134 -22.57 -9.59 1.24
C ALA A 134 -22.31 -10.92 1.95
N LYS A 135 -22.25 -12.01 1.18
CA LYS A 135 -21.98 -13.35 1.73
C LYS A 135 -21.09 -14.20 0.83
N ILE A 136 -20.32 -15.06 1.45
CA ILE A 136 -19.66 -16.19 0.81
C ILE A 136 -20.45 -17.45 1.12
N VAL A 137 -20.74 -18.25 0.10
CA VAL A 137 -21.34 -19.60 0.21
C VAL A 137 -20.27 -20.61 -0.16
N VAL A 138 -20.04 -21.59 0.69
CA VAL A 138 -19.05 -22.66 0.45
C VAL A 138 -19.77 -23.96 0.18
N THR A 139 -19.38 -24.61 -0.92
CA THR A 139 -19.89 -25.94 -1.34
C THR A 139 -18.80 -27.02 -1.21
N GLY A 140 -19.16 -28.21 -0.92
CA GLY A 140 -18.26 -29.36 -0.82
C GLY A 140 -17.86 -29.70 0.59
#